data_9fdb2e9d7cf56efccd648f229e545eac
#
_entry.id   9fdb2e9d7cf56efccd648f229e545eac
#
_cell.length_a   1.000
_cell.length_b   1.000
_cell.length_c   1.000
_cell.angle_alpha   90.00
_cell.angle_beta   90.00
_cell.angle_gamma   90.00
#
_symmetry.space_group_name_H-M   'P 1'
#
loop_
_entity.id
_entity.type
_entity.pdbx_description
1 polymer ?
#
loop_
_entity_poly.entity_id
_entity_poly.type
_entity_poly.pdbx_seq_one_letter_code
_entity_poly.pdbx_strand_id
1 'polypeptide(L)'
;KKIRPEGSGWGVDFAKNSVAVGSAKHGWGFTYEILLEKGLKPQDVFAKYKEGDIQWLRENLPLDEPMLRMVVDHLPNPVEASKYRIPHIWGGDLDSELGQSLQKSDPKGPLYGMITKIFLDPRRGYQATLIGRVFSGTFDHTDSVYLIGGRSTNRIKRLGVMEITDLLDIPRVPAGNLFALYGFICPSGETFMSSNDVPKNKEEAYQLPTFEKIQYACEPVVSRSIKAQDPQQIDKLTTVVSKWLQADPTAMYRLDKESGEFILSGIDPL
;
A
#
# COMPACT_ATOMS: atom_id res chain seq x y z
N LYS A 1 8.81 10.51 -11.49
CA LYS A 1 9.05 9.68 -12.71
C LYS A 1 7.70 9.34 -13.33
N LYS A 2 7.53 9.55 -14.66
CA LYS A 2 6.31 9.13 -15.36
C LYS A 2 6.33 7.61 -15.48
N ILE A 3 5.49 6.92 -14.70
CA ILE A 3 5.29 5.46 -14.76
C ILE A 3 4.38 5.07 -15.94
N ARG A 4 4.05 6.03 -16.79
CA ARG A 4 3.14 5.81 -17.92
C ARG A 4 3.95 5.26 -19.11
N PRO A 5 3.65 4.04 -19.58
CA PRO A 5 4.27 3.51 -20.80
C PRO A 5 3.96 4.43 -21.98
N GLU A 6 4.94 4.74 -22.82
CA GLU A 6 4.69 5.45 -24.09
C GLU A 6 3.71 4.60 -24.91
N GLY A 7 2.67 5.23 -25.43
CA GLY A 7 1.63 4.55 -26.20
C GLY A 7 0.60 3.75 -25.38
N SER A 8 0.59 3.87 -24.06
CA SER A 8 -0.29 3.10 -23.17
C SER A 8 -1.80 3.28 -23.38
N GLY A 9 -2.23 4.21 -24.23
CA GLY A 9 -3.66 4.46 -24.46
C GLY A 9 -4.45 4.89 -23.22
N TRP A 10 -3.80 5.22 -22.11
CA TRP A 10 -4.43 5.69 -20.87
C TRP A 10 -4.99 7.10 -21.09
N GLY A 11 -6.03 7.19 -21.87
CA GLY A 11 -6.82 8.39 -22.10
C GLY A 11 -8.17 8.29 -21.39
N VAL A 12 -8.71 9.45 -21.04
CA VAL A 12 -10.06 9.55 -20.50
C VAL A 12 -11.01 9.63 -21.69
N ASP A 13 -11.92 8.65 -21.81
CA ASP A 13 -12.88 8.57 -22.92
C ASP A 13 -14.22 8.07 -22.36
N PHE A 14 -15.25 8.90 -22.47
CA PHE A 14 -16.58 8.57 -21.99
C PHE A 14 -17.19 7.38 -22.75
N ALA A 15 -16.97 7.29 -24.06
CA ALA A 15 -17.49 6.20 -24.88
C ALA A 15 -16.82 4.85 -24.59
N LYS A 16 -15.63 4.86 -24.01
CA LYS A 16 -14.87 3.66 -23.61
C LYS A 16 -15.02 3.31 -22.15
N ASN A 17 -16.02 3.81 -21.45
CA ASN A 17 -16.29 3.56 -20.03
C ASN A 17 -15.15 3.93 -19.06
N SER A 18 -14.21 4.80 -19.49
CA SER A 18 -13.15 5.27 -18.59
C SER A 18 -13.56 6.49 -17.77
N VAL A 19 -14.83 6.90 -17.87
CA VAL A 19 -15.45 7.99 -17.11
C VAL A 19 -16.79 7.52 -16.57
N ALA A 20 -16.99 7.69 -15.27
CA ALA A 20 -18.30 7.57 -14.65
C ALA A 20 -18.81 8.95 -14.24
N VAL A 21 -20.10 9.17 -14.36
CA VAL A 21 -20.82 10.36 -13.90
C VAL A 21 -21.77 9.96 -12.78
N GLY A 22 -21.75 10.69 -11.66
CA GLY A 22 -22.61 10.33 -10.54
C GLY A 22 -22.45 11.21 -9.32
N SER A 23 -23.07 10.80 -8.23
CA SER A 23 -23.01 11.46 -6.94
C SER A 23 -22.76 10.46 -5.83
N ALA A 24 -21.56 10.47 -5.25
CA ALA A 24 -21.22 9.64 -4.10
C ALA A 24 -22.12 9.95 -2.88
N LYS A 25 -22.43 11.22 -2.66
CA LYS A 25 -23.35 11.65 -1.59
C LYS A 25 -24.74 11.02 -1.73
N HIS A 26 -25.25 10.89 -2.95
CA HIS A 26 -26.55 10.37 -3.23
C HIS A 26 -26.56 8.90 -3.65
N GLY A 27 -25.40 8.24 -3.77
CA GLY A 27 -25.25 6.81 -4.00
C GLY A 27 -25.69 6.34 -5.39
N TRP A 28 -25.53 7.18 -6.44
CA TRP A 28 -25.86 6.81 -7.81
C TRP A 28 -24.73 7.18 -8.77
N GLY A 29 -24.64 6.44 -9.87
CA GLY A 29 -23.66 6.71 -10.93
C GLY A 29 -23.87 5.85 -12.16
N PHE A 30 -23.24 6.23 -13.26
CA PHE A 30 -23.30 5.49 -14.52
C PHE A 30 -22.06 5.71 -15.37
N THR A 31 -21.74 4.73 -16.23
CA THR A 31 -20.90 4.87 -17.42
C THR A 31 -21.77 4.92 -18.66
N TYR A 32 -21.19 5.24 -19.80
CA TYR A 32 -21.93 5.28 -21.06
C TYR A 32 -22.58 3.93 -21.41
N GLU A 33 -21.85 2.83 -21.20
CA GLU A 33 -22.33 1.47 -21.45
C GLU A 33 -23.54 1.11 -20.58
N ILE A 34 -23.51 1.44 -19.29
CA ILE A 34 -24.62 1.21 -18.37
C ILE A 34 -25.90 1.92 -18.85
N LEU A 35 -25.76 3.15 -19.36
CA LEU A 35 -26.93 3.84 -19.94
C LEU A 35 -27.48 3.13 -21.17
N LEU A 36 -26.60 2.67 -22.06
CA LEU A 36 -27.00 1.93 -23.25
C LEU A 36 -27.72 0.62 -22.88
N GLU A 37 -27.18 -0.16 -21.97
CA GLU A 37 -27.76 -1.41 -21.47
C GLU A 37 -29.15 -1.20 -20.87
N LYS A 38 -29.33 -0.10 -20.13
CA LYS A 38 -30.62 0.24 -19.48
C LYS A 38 -31.57 1.01 -20.40
N GLY A 39 -31.18 1.29 -21.65
CA GLY A 39 -31.97 2.07 -22.59
C GLY A 39 -32.22 3.52 -22.19
N LEU A 40 -31.35 4.07 -21.32
CA LEU A 40 -31.45 5.42 -20.79
C LEU A 40 -30.57 6.38 -21.57
N LYS A 41 -30.99 7.65 -21.62
CA LYS A 41 -30.19 8.74 -22.16
C LYS A 41 -29.65 9.61 -21.00
N PRO A 42 -28.47 10.26 -21.15
CA PRO A 42 -27.97 11.18 -20.14
C PRO A 42 -28.97 12.27 -19.73
N GLN A 43 -29.77 12.73 -20.68
CA GLN A 43 -30.81 13.75 -20.45
C GLN A 43 -31.90 13.27 -19.49
N ASP A 44 -32.30 11.99 -19.58
CA ASP A 44 -33.30 11.41 -18.68
C ASP A 44 -32.80 11.34 -17.25
N VAL A 45 -31.55 10.97 -17.07
CA VAL A 45 -30.87 10.92 -15.75
C VAL A 45 -30.76 12.31 -15.14
N PHE A 46 -30.35 13.31 -15.93
CA PHE A 46 -30.26 14.69 -15.46
C PHE A 46 -31.63 15.30 -15.15
N ALA A 47 -32.70 14.92 -15.89
CA ALA A 47 -34.05 15.33 -15.57
C ALA A 47 -34.47 14.78 -14.21
N LYS A 48 -34.26 13.49 -13.95
CA LYS A 48 -34.54 12.85 -12.66
C LYS A 48 -33.77 13.48 -11.52
N TYR A 49 -32.51 13.84 -11.73
CA TYR A 49 -31.71 14.53 -10.72
C TYR A 49 -32.24 15.94 -10.41
N LYS A 50 -32.69 16.69 -11.43
CA LYS A 50 -33.30 18.03 -11.25
C LYS A 50 -34.66 17.94 -10.55
N GLU A 51 -35.45 16.91 -10.80
CA GLU A 51 -36.70 16.64 -10.10
C GLU A 51 -36.48 16.25 -8.63
N GLY A 52 -35.25 15.91 -8.24
CA GLY A 52 -34.92 15.45 -6.90
C GLY A 52 -35.27 13.99 -6.62
N ASP A 53 -35.57 13.21 -7.67
CA ASP A 53 -35.92 11.79 -7.58
C ASP A 53 -34.67 10.92 -7.34
N ILE A 54 -34.05 11.11 -6.18
CA ILE A 54 -32.83 10.43 -5.79
C ILE A 54 -33.05 8.93 -5.57
N GLN A 55 -34.25 8.54 -5.16
CA GLN A 55 -34.58 7.13 -4.94
C GLN A 55 -34.57 6.37 -6.28
N TRP A 56 -35.20 6.91 -7.30
CA TRP A 56 -35.18 6.32 -8.65
C TRP A 56 -33.74 6.18 -9.17
N LEU A 57 -32.91 7.21 -8.96
CA LEU A 57 -31.50 7.18 -9.39
C LEU A 57 -30.71 6.05 -8.71
N ARG A 58 -30.89 5.86 -7.40
CA ARG A 58 -30.22 4.77 -6.67
C ARG A 58 -30.68 3.39 -7.11
N GLU A 59 -31.97 3.20 -7.36
CA GLU A 59 -32.52 1.92 -7.75
C GLU A 59 -32.14 1.52 -9.18
N ASN A 60 -32.10 2.49 -10.09
CA ASN A 60 -31.82 2.24 -11.51
C ASN A 60 -30.33 2.37 -11.88
N LEU A 61 -29.59 3.21 -11.16
CA LEU A 61 -28.18 3.54 -11.43
C LEU A 61 -27.36 3.50 -10.13
N PRO A 62 -27.30 2.35 -9.43
CA PRO A 62 -26.53 2.25 -8.17
C PRO A 62 -25.06 2.53 -8.43
N LEU A 63 -24.40 3.25 -7.49
CA LEU A 63 -23.02 3.74 -7.66
C LEU A 63 -21.99 2.62 -7.74
N ASP A 64 -22.21 1.52 -7.06
CA ASP A 64 -21.31 0.36 -7.03
C ASP A 64 -21.12 -0.26 -8.42
N GLU A 65 -22.14 -0.31 -9.24
CA GLU A 65 -22.08 -0.92 -10.58
C GLU A 65 -21.02 -0.25 -11.48
N PRO A 66 -21.05 1.06 -11.77
CA PRO A 66 -20.03 1.71 -12.59
C PRO A 66 -18.64 1.66 -11.95
N MET A 67 -18.53 1.78 -10.63
CA MET A 67 -17.25 1.73 -9.95
C MET A 67 -16.57 0.37 -10.08
N LEU A 68 -17.31 -0.72 -9.87
CA LEU A 68 -16.77 -2.08 -9.99
C LEU A 68 -16.44 -2.43 -11.44
N ARG A 69 -17.29 -2.08 -12.42
CA ARG A 69 -17.01 -2.30 -13.85
C ARG A 69 -15.73 -1.56 -14.26
N MET A 70 -15.58 -0.28 -13.92
CA MET A 70 -14.37 0.48 -14.25
C MET A 70 -13.11 -0.13 -13.65
N VAL A 71 -13.17 -0.70 -12.44
CA VAL A 71 -12.04 -1.42 -11.84
C VAL A 71 -11.68 -2.66 -12.68
N VAL A 72 -12.67 -3.45 -13.06
CA VAL A 72 -12.45 -4.69 -13.85
C VAL A 72 -11.91 -4.38 -15.25
N ASP A 73 -12.45 -3.35 -15.91
CA ASP A 73 -12.15 -3.07 -17.32
C ASP A 73 -10.84 -2.28 -17.50
N HIS A 74 -10.48 -1.45 -16.53
CA HIS A 74 -9.38 -0.49 -16.71
C HIS A 74 -8.19 -0.64 -15.78
N LEU A 75 -8.33 -1.40 -14.66
CA LEU A 75 -7.18 -1.63 -13.78
C LEU A 75 -6.48 -2.93 -14.14
N PRO A 76 -5.16 -2.88 -14.40
CA PRO A 76 -4.40 -4.08 -14.71
C PRO A 76 -4.31 -4.98 -13.48
N ASN A 77 -4.43 -6.28 -13.70
CA ASN A 77 -4.16 -7.26 -12.66
C ASN A 77 -2.66 -7.26 -12.28
N PRO A 78 -2.26 -7.89 -11.15
CA PRO A 78 -0.88 -7.86 -10.68
C PRO A 78 0.14 -8.40 -11.69
N VAL A 79 -0.22 -9.42 -12.48
CA VAL A 79 0.68 -10.02 -13.49
C VAL A 79 0.93 -9.04 -14.65
N GLU A 80 -0.11 -8.36 -15.10
CA GLU A 80 0.02 -7.33 -16.14
C GLU A 80 0.77 -6.11 -15.61
N ALA A 81 0.43 -5.66 -14.41
CA ALA A 81 1.08 -4.52 -13.77
C ALA A 81 2.59 -4.75 -13.54
N SER A 82 2.98 -5.95 -13.14
CA SER A 82 4.38 -6.28 -12.85
C SER A 82 5.28 -6.13 -14.07
N LYS A 83 4.80 -6.44 -15.27
CA LYS A 83 5.58 -6.35 -16.52
C LYS A 83 6.15 -4.95 -16.78
N TYR A 84 5.38 -3.91 -16.47
CA TYR A 84 5.83 -2.52 -16.68
C TYR A 84 6.26 -1.82 -15.40
N ARG A 85 5.82 -2.28 -14.21
CA ARG A 85 6.19 -1.63 -12.94
C ARG A 85 7.53 -2.10 -12.41
N ILE A 86 7.81 -3.41 -12.46
CA ILE A 86 9.06 -3.97 -11.95
C ILE A 86 10.28 -3.31 -12.57
N PRO A 87 10.38 -3.10 -13.90
CA PRO A 87 11.51 -2.39 -14.51
C PRO A 87 11.75 -0.97 -13.98
N HIS A 88 10.76 -0.35 -13.35
CA HIS A 88 10.89 1.01 -12.81
C HIS A 88 11.18 1.07 -11.32
N ILE A 89 10.79 0.05 -10.57
CA ILE A 89 10.90 0.05 -9.10
C ILE A 89 11.95 -0.95 -8.57
N TRP A 90 12.42 -1.86 -9.41
CA TRP A 90 13.39 -2.89 -9.05
C TRP A 90 14.81 -2.42 -9.32
N GLY A 91 15.70 -2.54 -8.34
CA GLY A 91 17.10 -2.11 -8.45
C GLY A 91 18.07 -3.21 -8.91
N GLY A 92 17.59 -4.42 -9.15
CA GLY A 92 18.41 -5.56 -9.58
C GLY A 92 18.36 -5.82 -11.08
N ASP A 93 19.05 -6.88 -11.49
CA ASP A 93 19.07 -7.35 -12.87
C ASP A 93 17.74 -8.01 -13.25
N LEU A 94 17.07 -7.46 -14.28
CA LEU A 94 15.78 -7.93 -14.80
C LEU A 94 15.88 -9.27 -15.53
N ASP A 95 17.06 -9.62 -16.06
CA ASP A 95 17.31 -10.87 -16.78
C ASP A 95 17.68 -12.01 -15.83
N SER A 96 17.95 -11.72 -14.56
CA SER A 96 18.15 -12.73 -13.52
C SER A 96 16.89 -13.57 -13.29
N GLU A 97 17.05 -14.77 -12.72
CA GLU A 97 15.92 -15.64 -12.33
C GLU A 97 14.91 -14.89 -11.45
N LEU A 98 15.40 -14.15 -10.47
CA LEU A 98 14.54 -13.33 -9.60
C LEU A 98 13.85 -12.18 -10.38
N GLY A 99 14.60 -11.47 -11.23
CA GLY A 99 14.04 -10.37 -12.06
C GLY A 99 12.93 -10.86 -12.98
N GLN A 100 13.10 -12.00 -13.62
CA GLN A 100 12.05 -12.61 -14.44
C GLN A 100 10.85 -13.08 -13.63
N SER A 101 11.07 -13.65 -12.45
CA SER A 101 10.02 -14.08 -11.54
C SER A 101 9.20 -12.90 -11.04
N LEU A 102 9.83 -11.78 -10.69
CA LEU A 102 9.18 -10.53 -10.30
C LEU A 102 8.29 -9.96 -11.42
N GLN A 103 8.79 -9.94 -12.67
CA GLN A 103 8.03 -9.44 -13.83
C GLN A 103 6.79 -10.29 -14.14
N LYS A 104 6.85 -11.60 -13.87
CA LYS A 104 5.77 -12.56 -14.10
C LYS A 104 4.81 -12.67 -12.89
N SER A 105 5.17 -12.10 -11.74
CA SER A 105 4.50 -12.38 -10.45
C SER A 105 4.41 -13.90 -10.20
N ASP A 106 5.51 -14.61 -10.38
CA ASP A 106 5.53 -16.06 -10.32
C ASP A 106 5.40 -16.57 -8.87
N PRO A 107 4.33 -17.31 -8.52
CA PRO A 107 4.14 -17.82 -7.16
C PRO A 107 5.09 -18.97 -6.80
N LYS A 108 5.83 -19.51 -7.77
CA LYS A 108 6.83 -20.59 -7.56
C LYS A 108 8.26 -20.06 -7.52
N GLY A 109 8.46 -18.78 -7.80
CA GLY A 109 9.78 -18.14 -7.75
C GLY A 109 10.29 -17.95 -6.32
N PRO A 110 11.50 -17.38 -6.18
CA PRO A 110 12.04 -17.00 -4.88
C PRO A 110 11.11 -16.00 -4.17
N LEU A 111 10.94 -16.14 -2.85
CA LEU A 111 10.10 -15.22 -2.07
C LEU A 111 10.73 -13.83 -2.03
N TYR A 112 10.04 -12.86 -2.59
CA TYR A 112 10.43 -11.45 -2.57
C TYR A 112 9.21 -10.54 -2.45
N GLY A 113 9.29 -9.56 -1.56
CA GLY A 113 8.19 -8.65 -1.31
C GLY A 113 8.62 -7.33 -0.68
N MET A 114 7.64 -6.46 -0.48
CA MET A 114 7.85 -5.14 0.10
C MET A 114 6.78 -4.84 1.15
N ILE A 115 7.20 -4.33 2.29
CA ILE A 115 6.31 -3.81 3.32
C ILE A 115 6.05 -2.34 3.00
N THR A 116 4.80 -2.00 2.72
CA THR A 116 4.42 -0.67 2.20
C THR A 116 3.73 0.22 3.21
N LYS A 117 3.08 -0.36 4.21
CA LYS A 117 2.33 0.39 5.22
C LYS A 117 2.41 -0.30 6.57
N ILE A 118 2.45 0.51 7.62
CA ILE A 118 2.50 0.05 9.00
C ILE A 118 1.41 0.76 9.78
N PHE A 119 0.59 -0.03 10.47
CA PHE A 119 -0.40 0.48 11.40
C PHE A 119 0.04 0.14 12.83
N LEU A 120 -0.07 1.11 13.72
CA LEU A 120 0.15 0.92 15.15
C LEU A 120 -1.19 0.94 15.86
N ASP A 121 -1.48 -0.10 16.64
CA ASP A 121 -2.71 -0.16 17.45
C ASP A 121 -2.41 0.31 18.89
N PRO A 122 -2.86 1.52 19.28
CA PRO A 122 -2.65 2.04 20.64
C PRO A 122 -3.30 1.16 21.71
N ARG A 123 -4.42 0.50 21.38
CA ARG A 123 -5.17 -0.37 22.32
C ARG A 123 -4.40 -1.64 22.67
N ARG A 124 -3.48 -2.07 21.79
CA ARG A 124 -2.63 -3.25 21.94
C ARG A 124 -1.16 -2.87 22.24
N GLY A 125 -0.93 -1.75 22.94
CA GLY A 125 0.42 -1.31 23.30
C GLY A 125 1.30 -0.94 22.11
N TYR A 126 0.71 -0.33 21.09
CA TYR A 126 1.38 0.02 19.83
C TYR A 126 1.96 -1.21 19.11
N GLN A 127 1.19 -2.30 19.10
CA GLN A 127 1.52 -3.44 18.26
C GLN A 127 1.44 -3.03 16.79
N ALA A 128 2.50 -3.37 16.04
CA ALA A 128 2.56 -3.06 14.61
C ALA A 128 1.85 -4.14 13.79
N THR A 129 0.98 -3.68 12.89
CA THR A 129 0.46 -4.46 11.76
C THR A 129 1.18 -3.99 10.52
N LEU A 130 1.95 -4.87 9.90
CA LEU A 130 2.67 -4.58 8.68
C LEU A 130 1.87 -5.06 7.48
N ILE A 131 1.65 -4.18 6.51
CA ILE A 131 0.97 -4.50 5.26
C ILE A 131 1.97 -4.37 4.13
N GLY A 132 1.97 -5.35 3.23
CA GLY A 132 2.86 -5.36 2.08
C GLY A 132 2.29 -6.14 0.92
N ARG A 133 3.13 -6.29 -0.11
CA ARG A 133 2.84 -7.10 -1.29
C ARG A 133 3.94 -8.12 -1.52
N VAL A 134 3.53 -9.33 -1.87
CA VAL A 134 4.41 -10.36 -2.43
C VAL A 134 4.53 -10.12 -3.93
N PHE A 135 5.74 -9.93 -4.44
CA PHE A 135 5.99 -9.72 -5.86
C PHE A 135 6.46 -10.99 -6.57
N SER A 136 7.14 -11.90 -5.86
CA SER A 136 7.60 -13.20 -6.34
C SER A 136 7.52 -14.22 -5.20
N GLY A 137 7.30 -15.48 -5.56
CA GLY A 137 7.21 -16.58 -4.62
C GLY A 137 5.88 -16.68 -3.89
N THR A 138 5.83 -17.49 -2.86
CA THR A 138 4.67 -17.66 -1.98
C THR A 138 5.12 -17.48 -0.54
N PHE A 139 4.48 -16.57 0.17
CA PHE A 139 4.77 -16.27 1.56
C PHE A 139 3.98 -17.21 2.47
N ASP A 140 4.65 -18.03 3.25
CA ASP A 140 4.04 -18.98 4.19
C ASP A 140 4.06 -18.44 5.63
N HIS A 141 3.07 -18.76 6.42
CA HIS A 141 2.98 -18.31 7.83
C HIS A 141 4.09 -18.88 8.71
N THR A 142 4.77 -19.93 8.28
CA THR A 142 5.92 -20.54 8.97
C THR A 142 7.26 -19.91 8.63
N ASP A 143 7.29 -19.05 7.61
CA ASP A 143 8.52 -18.42 7.13
C ASP A 143 9.15 -17.49 8.16
N SER A 144 10.46 -17.38 8.08
CA SER A 144 11.22 -16.27 8.61
C SER A 144 11.68 -15.40 7.45
N VAL A 145 11.61 -14.09 7.63
CA VAL A 145 11.98 -13.12 6.59
C VAL A 145 13.27 -12.39 6.93
N TYR A 146 14.08 -12.19 5.93
CA TYR A 146 15.24 -11.31 6.00
C TYR A 146 14.87 -9.94 5.43
N LEU A 147 15.02 -8.90 6.24
CA LEU A 147 14.83 -7.50 5.86
C LEU A 147 16.14 -7.00 5.26
N ILE A 148 16.15 -6.66 3.97
CA ILE A 148 17.39 -6.34 3.25
C ILE A 148 17.96 -5.00 3.70
N GLY A 149 17.14 -3.97 3.84
CA GLY A 149 17.58 -2.66 4.33
C GLY A 149 17.95 -2.68 5.81
N GLY A 150 17.16 -3.37 6.64
CA GLY A 150 17.39 -3.53 8.08
C GLY A 150 18.45 -4.60 8.42
N ARG A 151 18.90 -5.40 7.45
CA ARG A 151 19.91 -6.47 7.62
C ARG A 151 19.61 -7.40 8.78
N SER A 152 18.36 -7.78 8.94
CA SER A 152 17.91 -8.55 10.10
C SER A 152 16.94 -9.65 9.69
N THR A 153 17.08 -10.82 10.33
CA THR A 153 16.12 -11.91 10.19
C THR A 153 15.03 -11.79 11.25
N ASN A 154 13.79 -11.87 10.83
CA ASN A 154 12.64 -11.69 11.70
C ASN A 154 11.66 -12.85 11.52
N ARG A 155 11.11 -13.31 12.65
CA ARG A 155 10.10 -14.37 12.66
C ARG A 155 8.71 -13.77 12.64
N ILE A 156 7.85 -14.35 11.81
CA ILE A 156 6.44 -13.99 11.72
C ILE A 156 5.69 -14.64 12.88
N LYS A 157 4.77 -13.91 13.49
CA LYS A 157 3.85 -14.43 14.49
C LYS A 157 2.49 -14.81 13.90
N ARG A 158 1.99 -13.98 12.98
CA ARG A 158 0.74 -14.21 12.26
C ARG A 158 0.86 -13.65 10.85
N LEU A 159 0.30 -14.36 9.87
CA LEU A 159 0.17 -13.95 8.48
C LEU A 159 -1.30 -14.00 8.08
N GLY A 160 -1.75 -13.02 7.34
CA GLY A 160 -3.14 -12.96 6.89
C GLY A 160 -3.41 -11.85 5.89
N VAL A 161 -4.67 -11.53 5.74
CA VAL A 161 -5.16 -10.35 5.03
C VAL A 161 -5.97 -9.47 5.96
N MET A 162 -5.98 -8.16 5.69
CA MET A 162 -6.83 -7.25 6.47
C MET A 162 -8.27 -7.30 5.97
N GLU A 163 -9.18 -7.56 6.89
CA GLU A 163 -10.61 -7.38 6.70
C GLU A 163 -11.06 -6.22 7.57
N ILE A 164 -11.13 -5.03 6.96
CA ILE A 164 -11.38 -3.74 7.61
C ILE A 164 -10.33 -3.44 8.68
N THR A 165 -10.55 -3.87 9.93
CA THR A 165 -9.68 -3.64 11.10
C THR A 165 -9.01 -4.90 11.62
N ASP A 166 -9.48 -6.06 11.23
CA ASP A 166 -9.04 -7.34 11.75
C ASP A 166 -8.17 -8.11 10.76
N LEU A 167 -7.20 -8.83 11.30
CA LEU A 167 -6.37 -9.74 10.53
C LEU A 167 -7.07 -11.09 10.41
N LEU A 168 -7.49 -11.44 9.21
CA LEU A 168 -7.94 -12.78 8.86
C LEU A 168 -6.73 -13.65 8.55
N ASP A 169 -6.48 -14.67 9.39
CA ASP A 169 -5.33 -15.55 9.22
C ASP A 169 -5.48 -16.40 7.96
N ILE A 170 -4.43 -16.42 7.13
CA ILE A 170 -4.31 -17.32 5.98
C ILE A 170 -2.96 -18.01 5.99
N PRO A 171 -2.87 -19.28 5.60
CA PRO A 171 -1.63 -20.04 5.66
C PRO A 171 -0.58 -19.55 4.65
N ARG A 172 -1.01 -19.05 3.49
CA ARG A 172 -0.12 -18.69 2.37
C ARG A 172 -0.63 -17.50 1.58
N VAL A 173 0.29 -16.66 1.14
CA VAL A 173 0.04 -15.52 0.25
C VAL A 173 0.93 -15.65 -0.99
N PRO A 174 0.38 -16.01 -2.16
CA PRO A 174 1.15 -16.08 -3.40
C PRO A 174 1.46 -14.70 -3.97
N ALA A 175 2.44 -14.65 -4.88
CA ALA A 175 2.83 -13.45 -5.61
C ALA A 175 1.64 -12.71 -6.23
N GLY A 176 1.74 -11.38 -6.28
CA GLY A 176 0.68 -10.48 -6.74
C GLY A 176 -0.31 -10.05 -5.66
N ASN A 177 -0.38 -10.73 -4.53
CA ASN A 177 -1.33 -10.45 -3.46
C ASN A 177 -0.76 -9.55 -2.37
N LEU A 178 -1.67 -8.85 -1.67
CA LEU A 178 -1.37 -8.15 -0.44
C LEU A 178 -1.40 -9.11 0.73
N PHE A 179 -0.56 -8.84 1.71
CA PHE A 179 -0.56 -9.52 2.99
C PHE A 179 -0.61 -8.52 4.14
N ALA A 180 -1.01 -9.00 5.29
CA ALA A 180 -0.79 -8.34 6.57
C ALA A 180 -0.12 -9.31 7.54
N LEU A 181 0.78 -8.82 8.39
CA LEU A 181 1.46 -9.66 9.38
C LEU A 181 1.68 -8.95 10.71
N TYR A 182 1.86 -9.77 11.75
CA TYR A 182 2.39 -9.37 13.05
C TYR A 182 3.71 -10.10 13.33
N GLY A 183 4.57 -9.50 14.13
CA GLY A 183 5.77 -10.18 14.62
C GLY A 183 6.94 -9.26 14.92
N PHE A 184 7.14 -8.25 14.11
CA PHE A 184 8.23 -7.29 14.21
C PHE A 184 7.77 -5.90 13.76
N ILE A 185 8.66 -4.94 13.76
CA ILE A 185 8.47 -3.61 13.17
C ILE A 185 9.68 -3.27 12.30
N CYS A 186 9.45 -2.58 11.19
CA CYS A 186 10.49 -2.10 10.27
C CYS A 186 10.04 -0.77 9.65
N PRO A 187 10.91 -0.05 8.95
CA PRO A 187 10.48 1.12 8.17
C PRO A 187 9.54 0.75 7.03
N SER A 188 8.64 1.68 6.67
CA SER A 188 7.83 1.57 5.45
C SER A 188 8.74 1.62 4.22
N GLY A 189 8.42 0.80 3.21
CA GLY A 189 9.27 0.63 2.02
C GLY A 189 10.36 -0.41 2.16
N GLU A 190 10.37 -1.19 3.25
CA GLU A 190 11.36 -2.24 3.47
C GLU A 190 11.15 -3.42 2.53
N THR A 191 12.23 -3.84 1.86
CA THR A 191 12.25 -5.04 1.01
C THR A 191 12.61 -6.26 1.83
N PHE A 192 11.89 -7.35 1.64
CA PHE A 192 12.17 -8.61 2.33
C PHE A 192 12.26 -9.79 1.36
N MET A 193 12.95 -10.82 1.80
CA MET A 193 13.06 -12.11 1.14
C MET A 193 12.98 -13.26 2.15
N SER A 194 12.91 -14.50 1.67
CA SER A 194 13.04 -15.67 2.55
C SER A 194 14.40 -15.67 3.25
N SER A 195 14.40 -15.93 4.56
CA SER A 195 15.67 -16.06 5.29
C SER A 195 16.51 -17.26 4.86
N ASN A 196 15.90 -18.25 4.21
CA ASN A 196 16.57 -19.45 3.72
C ASN A 196 17.42 -19.17 2.48
N ASP A 197 17.06 -18.13 1.71
CA ASP A 197 17.68 -17.79 0.43
C ASP A 197 18.76 -16.69 0.57
N VAL A 198 19.02 -16.25 1.79
CA VAL A 198 20.04 -15.23 2.08
C VAL A 198 21.43 -15.79 1.84
N PRO A 199 22.29 -15.12 1.05
CA PRO A 199 23.66 -15.54 0.84
C PRO A 199 24.42 -15.69 2.18
N LYS A 200 25.20 -16.77 2.30
CA LYS A 200 26.02 -16.99 3.51
C LYS A 200 27.18 -16.00 3.61
N ASN A 201 27.64 -15.50 2.47
CA ASN A 201 28.64 -14.45 2.39
C ASN A 201 28.00 -13.09 2.73
N LYS A 202 28.53 -12.41 3.74
CA LYS A 202 28.02 -11.10 4.18
C LYS A 202 28.11 -10.02 3.10
N GLU A 203 29.15 -10.03 2.28
CA GLU A 203 29.34 -9.03 1.21
C GLU A 203 28.26 -9.18 0.14
N GLU A 204 27.94 -10.39 -0.25
CA GLU A 204 26.84 -10.70 -1.19
C GLU A 204 25.48 -10.32 -0.58
N ALA A 205 25.25 -10.64 0.70
CA ALA A 205 24.03 -10.26 1.41
C ALA A 205 23.84 -8.73 1.49
N TYR A 206 24.94 -7.94 1.51
CA TYR A 206 24.88 -6.48 1.50
C TYR A 206 24.58 -5.89 0.12
N GLN A 207 24.82 -6.65 -0.93
CA GLN A 207 24.56 -6.24 -2.32
C GLN A 207 23.21 -6.71 -2.84
N LEU A 208 22.39 -7.35 -1.99
CA LEU A 208 21.06 -7.79 -2.39
C LEU A 208 20.24 -6.60 -2.92
N PRO A 209 19.64 -6.73 -4.09
CA PRO A 209 18.87 -5.67 -4.69
C PRO A 209 17.58 -5.38 -3.90
N THR A 210 17.18 -4.13 -3.87
CA THR A 210 15.95 -3.69 -3.19
C THR A 210 15.00 -3.02 -4.17
N PHE A 211 13.74 -2.94 -3.79
CA PHE A 211 12.82 -2.03 -4.46
C PHE A 211 13.19 -0.57 -4.16
N GLU A 212 12.85 0.33 -5.09
CA GLU A 212 13.01 1.76 -4.89
C GLU A 212 12.26 2.20 -3.63
N LYS A 213 12.91 2.98 -2.78
CA LYS A 213 12.26 3.49 -1.56
C LYS A 213 11.07 4.37 -1.91
N ILE A 214 10.01 4.25 -1.11
CA ILE A 214 8.84 5.12 -1.25
C ILE A 214 9.27 6.55 -0.94
N GLN A 215 9.13 7.44 -1.92
CA GLN A 215 9.41 8.87 -1.77
C GLN A 215 8.10 9.61 -1.51
N TYR A 216 8.06 10.32 -0.41
CA TYR A 216 6.92 11.18 -0.06
C TYR A 216 7.20 12.59 -0.55
N ALA A 217 6.26 13.17 -1.30
CA ALA A 217 6.43 14.50 -1.90
C ALA A 217 6.19 15.66 -0.91
N CYS A 218 5.68 15.35 0.29
CA CYS A 218 5.32 16.36 1.28
C CYS A 218 6.39 16.43 2.38
N GLU A 219 6.87 17.65 2.64
CA GLU A 219 7.70 17.94 3.81
C GLU A 219 6.82 18.28 5.02
N PRO A 220 7.29 18.02 6.25
CA PRO A 220 6.58 18.40 7.46
C PRO A 220 6.40 19.92 7.53
N VAL A 221 5.16 20.37 7.71
CA VAL A 221 4.80 21.81 7.79
C VAL A 221 4.35 22.25 9.17
N VAL A 222 4.05 21.31 10.06
CA VAL A 222 3.63 21.57 11.43
C VAL A 222 4.64 20.98 12.39
N SER A 223 5.12 21.79 13.34
CA SER A 223 6.05 21.35 14.40
C SER A 223 5.49 21.67 15.77
N ARG A 224 5.61 20.74 16.71
CA ARG A 224 5.21 20.90 18.10
C ARG A 224 6.28 20.35 19.03
N SER A 225 6.54 21.08 20.12
CA SER A 225 7.30 20.54 21.23
C SER A 225 6.46 19.52 21.99
N ILE A 226 7.05 18.38 22.28
CA ILE A 226 6.43 17.31 23.08
C ILE A 226 7.31 16.98 24.27
N LYS A 227 6.68 16.71 25.41
CA LYS A 227 7.36 16.24 26.62
C LYS A 227 6.51 15.23 27.37
N ALA A 228 7.18 14.34 28.09
CA ALA A 228 6.46 13.44 28.99
C ALA A 228 5.83 14.23 30.13
N GLN A 229 4.60 13.91 30.52
CA GLN A 229 3.95 14.50 31.70
C GLN A 229 4.74 14.17 32.98
N ASP A 230 5.22 12.94 33.05
CA ASP A 230 6.07 12.45 34.12
C ASP A 230 7.51 12.23 33.58
N PRO A 231 8.53 12.89 34.12
CA PRO A 231 9.90 12.73 33.70
C PRO A 231 10.42 11.28 33.74
N GLN A 232 9.83 10.42 34.58
CA GLN A 232 10.19 9.00 34.65
C GLN A 232 9.70 8.20 33.44
N GLN A 233 8.79 8.76 32.64
CA GLN A 233 8.25 8.10 31.44
C GLN A 233 8.92 8.55 30.14
N ILE A 234 10.04 9.24 30.18
CA ILE A 234 10.72 9.76 29.00
C ILE A 234 11.18 8.63 28.07
N ASP A 235 11.63 7.49 28.60
CA ASP A 235 12.03 6.32 27.82
C ASP A 235 10.84 5.69 27.09
N LYS A 236 9.69 5.68 27.75
CA LYS A 236 8.43 5.20 27.14
C LYS A 236 7.99 6.11 26.00
N LEU A 237 8.06 7.43 26.19
CA LEU A 237 7.77 8.42 25.14
C LEU A 237 8.67 8.21 23.94
N THR A 238 9.98 8.13 24.15
CA THR A 238 10.97 7.91 23.10
C THR A 238 10.72 6.61 22.34
N THR A 239 10.41 5.52 23.05
CA THR A 239 10.08 4.22 22.45
C THR A 239 8.83 4.29 21.56
N VAL A 240 7.78 4.95 22.03
CA VAL A 240 6.53 5.09 21.27
C VAL A 240 6.75 5.97 20.03
N VAL A 241 7.42 7.12 20.19
CA VAL A 241 7.72 8.02 19.07
C VAL A 241 8.59 7.32 18.02
N SER A 242 9.60 6.55 18.43
CA SER A 242 10.42 5.77 17.50
C SER A 242 9.61 4.76 16.66
N LYS A 243 8.60 4.12 17.27
CA LYS A 243 7.68 3.24 16.52
C LYS A 243 6.83 4.03 15.52
N TRP A 244 6.33 5.20 15.92
CA TRP A 244 5.54 6.07 15.07
C TRP A 244 6.34 6.54 13.84
N LEU A 245 7.59 6.93 14.02
CA LEU A 245 8.48 7.34 12.92
C LEU A 245 8.75 6.21 11.92
N GLN A 246 8.76 4.96 12.38
CA GLN A 246 8.86 3.82 11.46
C GLN A 246 7.55 3.58 10.68
N ALA A 247 6.41 3.85 11.31
CA ALA A 247 5.09 3.71 10.69
C ALA A 247 4.74 4.87 9.76
N ASP A 248 5.16 6.08 10.09
CA ASP A 248 4.93 7.30 9.32
C ASP A 248 6.25 7.95 8.91
N PRO A 249 6.76 7.66 7.71
CA PRO A 249 8.01 8.23 7.21
C PRO A 249 7.94 9.71 6.85
N THR A 250 6.76 10.34 6.92
CA THR A 250 6.59 11.79 6.73
C THR A 250 6.79 12.57 8.02
N ALA A 251 6.77 11.89 9.16
CA ALA A 251 7.02 12.51 10.46
C ALA A 251 8.53 12.61 10.74
N MET A 252 8.90 13.70 11.37
CA MET A 252 10.28 13.95 11.84
C MET A 252 10.29 14.19 13.35
N TYR A 253 11.34 13.72 14.00
CA TYR A 253 11.55 13.87 15.42
C TYR A 253 13.00 14.31 15.69
N ARG A 254 13.16 15.37 16.43
CA ARG A 254 14.49 15.88 16.79
C ARG A 254 14.51 16.39 18.23
N LEU A 255 15.68 16.26 18.88
CA LEU A 255 15.95 16.95 20.13
C LEU A 255 16.45 18.37 19.79
N ASP A 256 15.79 19.37 20.30
CA ASP A 256 16.29 20.73 20.29
C ASP A 256 17.36 20.88 21.38
N LYS A 257 18.58 21.16 20.96
CA LYS A 257 19.74 21.24 21.87
C LYS A 257 19.72 22.49 22.76
N GLU A 258 19.02 23.53 22.32
CA GLU A 258 18.96 24.81 23.06
C GLU A 258 17.90 24.73 24.17
N SER A 259 16.71 24.23 23.87
CA SER A 259 15.62 24.12 24.85
C SER A 259 15.63 22.79 25.63
N GLY A 260 16.31 21.76 25.12
CA GLY A 260 16.25 20.40 25.66
C GLY A 260 14.92 19.70 25.39
N GLU A 261 14.09 20.25 24.53
CA GLU A 261 12.78 19.71 24.20
C GLU A 261 12.80 18.82 22.97
N PHE A 262 11.92 17.85 22.92
CA PHE A 262 11.68 17.05 21.72
C PHE A 262 10.70 17.75 20.79
N ILE A 263 11.06 17.89 19.52
CA ILE A 263 10.20 18.49 18.50
C ILE A 263 9.73 17.38 17.56
N LEU A 264 8.42 17.20 17.48
CA LEU A 264 7.75 16.36 16.51
C LEU A 264 7.20 17.22 15.38
N SER A 265 7.51 16.86 14.13
CA SER A 265 7.04 17.56 12.95
C SER A 265 6.28 16.59 12.02
N GLY A 266 5.20 17.05 11.42
CA GLY A 266 4.36 16.27 10.52
C GLY A 266 3.73 17.13 9.43
N ILE A 267 3.07 16.48 8.48
CA ILE A 267 2.42 17.15 7.34
C ILE A 267 1.03 17.72 7.70
N ASP A 268 0.45 17.28 8.81
CA ASP A 268 -0.89 17.66 9.27
C ASP A 268 -0.91 17.82 10.79
N PRO A 269 -1.75 18.70 11.37
CA PRO A 269 -1.92 18.83 12.82
C PRO A 269 -2.54 17.61 13.50
N LEU A 270 -3.23 16.74 12.74
CA LEU A 270 -3.86 15.50 13.20
C LEU A 270 -2.87 14.35 13.22
#